data_6986798647d385dc8015e94b304a9fb5
#
_entry.id   6986798647d385dc8015e94b304a9fb5
#
_cell.length_a   1.000
_cell.length_b   1.000
_cell.length_c   1.000
_cell.angle_alpha   90.00
_cell.angle_beta   90.00
_cell.angle_gamma   90.00
#
_symmetry.space_group_name_H-M   'P 1'
#
loop_
_entity.id
_entity.type
_entity.pdbx_description
1 polymer ?
#
loop_
_entity_poly.entity_id
_entity_poly.type
_entity_poly.pdbx_seq_one_letter_code
_entity_poly.pdbx_strand_id
1 'polypeptide(L)'
;KVLLLEFPHGEIPFAAERMTDWLLQRGILPMIAHPERNKGVMRAPSRLKPFIEQGCLLQVTASSVAGGFGPAARAIAHDLLKQGLVTILATDAHNIDYRPPVLTDGLQQAALLIGDAQAEALVRQTPWQIARGHFQ
;
A
#
# COMPACT_ATOMS: atom_id res chain seq x y z
N LYS A 1 -10.34 -8.74 -11.38
CA LYS A 1 -9.91 -9.23 -10.05
C LYS A 1 -8.68 -8.48 -9.57
N VAL A 2 -8.56 -8.27 -8.26
CA VAL A 2 -7.38 -7.65 -7.64
C VAL A 2 -6.50 -8.76 -7.04
N LEU A 3 -5.20 -8.68 -7.29
CA LEU A 3 -4.20 -9.57 -6.72
C LEU A 3 -3.26 -8.77 -5.82
N LEU A 4 -3.17 -9.14 -4.54
CA LEU A 4 -2.16 -8.58 -3.64
C LEU A 4 -0.80 -9.18 -4.01
N LEU A 5 0.12 -8.31 -4.39
CA LEU A 5 1.44 -8.66 -4.88
C LEU A 5 2.50 -8.12 -3.92
N GLU A 6 3.24 -9.01 -3.30
CA GLU A 6 4.32 -8.64 -2.39
C GLU A 6 5.68 -8.86 -3.06
N PHE A 7 6.52 -7.81 -3.06
CA PHE A 7 7.90 -7.90 -3.46
C PHE A 7 8.79 -8.29 -2.27
N PRO A 8 9.95 -8.90 -2.51
CA PRO A 8 10.95 -9.09 -1.47
C PRO A 8 11.30 -7.76 -0.79
N HIS A 9 11.55 -7.78 0.52
CA HIS A 9 11.79 -6.54 1.28
C HIS A 9 13.03 -5.76 0.82
N GLY A 10 14.02 -6.43 0.26
CA GLY A 10 15.31 -5.83 -0.10
C GLY A 10 15.24 -4.87 -1.27
N GLU A 11 14.45 -5.17 -2.27
CA GLU A 11 14.32 -4.37 -3.48
C GLU A 11 13.13 -4.83 -4.34
N ILE A 12 12.84 -4.05 -5.38
CA ILE A 12 11.91 -4.46 -6.43
C ILE A 12 12.65 -5.42 -7.36
N PRO A 13 12.12 -6.62 -7.63
CA PRO A 13 12.78 -7.61 -8.49
C PRO A 13 13.04 -7.07 -9.90
N PHE A 14 14.11 -7.55 -10.53
CA PHE A 14 14.38 -7.26 -11.93
C PHE A 14 13.19 -7.66 -12.80
N ALA A 15 12.81 -6.79 -13.72
CA ALA A 15 11.68 -6.98 -14.64
C ALA A 15 10.30 -7.15 -13.96
N ALA A 16 10.13 -6.67 -12.72
CA ALA A 16 8.84 -6.71 -12.02
C ALA A 16 7.73 -5.97 -12.80
N GLU A 17 8.07 -4.90 -13.52
CA GLU A 17 7.14 -4.17 -14.38
C GLU A 17 6.58 -5.03 -15.52
N ARG A 18 7.35 -5.97 -16.03
CA ARG A 18 6.88 -6.92 -17.04
C ARG A 18 5.87 -7.92 -16.47
N MET A 19 6.07 -8.32 -15.21
CA MET A 19 5.12 -9.20 -14.52
C MET A 19 3.81 -8.49 -14.24
N THR A 20 3.84 -7.25 -13.77
CA THR A 20 2.61 -6.48 -13.54
C THR A 20 1.87 -6.19 -14.85
N ASP A 21 2.57 -5.87 -15.91
CA ASP A 21 1.99 -5.71 -17.25
C ASP A 21 1.32 -7.02 -17.73
N TRP A 22 1.99 -8.15 -17.55
CA TRP A 22 1.46 -9.48 -17.89
C TRP A 22 0.16 -9.80 -17.13
N LEU A 23 0.06 -9.43 -15.85
CA LEU A 23 -1.15 -9.58 -15.05
C LEU A 23 -2.27 -8.68 -15.58
N LEU A 24 -1.97 -7.41 -15.85
CA LEU A 24 -2.94 -6.43 -16.35
C LEU A 24 -3.53 -6.86 -17.70
N GLN A 25 -2.73 -7.38 -18.61
CA GLN A 25 -3.20 -7.92 -19.89
C GLN A 25 -4.19 -9.08 -19.74
N ARG A 26 -4.22 -9.73 -18.57
CA ARG A 26 -5.15 -10.82 -18.22
C ARG A 26 -6.32 -10.39 -17.37
N GLY A 27 -6.52 -9.09 -17.23
CA GLY A 27 -7.60 -8.53 -16.41
C GLY A 27 -7.39 -8.72 -14.90
N ILE A 28 -6.14 -8.94 -14.48
CA ILE A 28 -5.76 -9.04 -13.07
C ILE A 28 -5.07 -7.74 -12.68
N LEU A 29 -5.67 -7.00 -11.76
CA LEU A 29 -5.15 -5.73 -11.28
C LEU A 29 -4.23 -5.95 -10.08
N PRO A 30 -2.91 -5.71 -10.21
CA PRO A 30 -1.99 -5.86 -9.10
C PRO A 30 -2.22 -4.79 -8.04
N MET A 31 -2.22 -5.18 -6.77
CA MET A 31 -2.10 -4.29 -5.63
C MET A 31 -0.76 -4.58 -4.96
N ILE A 32 0.15 -3.62 -5.01
CA ILE A 32 1.48 -3.78 -4.43
C ILE A 32 1.38 -3.62 -2.91
N ALA A 33 1.81 -4.65 -2.19
CA ALA A 33 1.80 -4.67 -0.74
C ALA A 33 2.94 -3.81 -0.18
N HIS A 34 2.63 -2.99 0.79
CA HIS A 34 3.52 -2.16 1.62
C HIS A 34 4.80 -1.66 0.90
N PRO A 35 4.67 -0.95 -0.25
CA PRO A 35 5.83 -0.48 -1.01
C PRO A 35 6.73 0.46 -0.20
N GLU A 36 6.18 1.16 0.80
CA GLU A 36 6.91 2.05 1.69
C GLU A 36 7.94 1.33 2.57
N ARG A 37 7.79 0.01 2.72
CA ARG A 37 8.69 -0.84 3.51
C ARG A 37 9.77 -1.52 2.67
N ASN A 38 9.69 -1.39 1.36
CA ASN A 38 10.68 -1.95 0.44
C ASN A 38 11.95 -1.10 0.46
N LYS A 39 13.10 -1.72 0.71
CA LYS A 39 14.38 -1.00 0.82
C LYS A 39 14.81 -0.36 -0.49
N GLY A 40 14.48 -0.95 -1.62
CA GLY A 40 14.73 -0.35 -2.93
C GLY A 40 13.92 0.93 -3.14
N VAL A 41 12.66 0.93 -2.72
CA VAL A 41 11.79 2.12 -2.74
C VAL A 41 12.29 3.17 -1.76
N MET A 42 12.75 2.78 -0.58
CA MET A 42 13.33 3.71 0.40
C MET A 42 14.55 4.44 -0.17
N ARG A 43 15.41 3.72 -0.91
CA ARG A 43 16.59 4.31 -1.53
C ARG A 43 16.25 5.20 -2.73
N ALA A 44 15.23 4.83 -3.50
CA ALA A 44 14.82 5.52 -4.71
C ALA A 44 13.29 5.41 -4.88
N PRO A 45 12.50 6.33 -4.26
CA PRO A 45 11.03 6.30 -4.34
C PRO A 45 10.47 6.33 -5.76
N SER A 46 11.21 6.91 -6.71
CA SER A 46 10.86 6.92 -8.14
C SER A 46 10.74 5.51 -8.76
N ARG A 47 11.27 4.48 -8.10
CA ARG A 47 11.10 3.08 -8.52
C ARG A 47 9.65 2.62 -8.54
N LEU A 48 8.74 3.29 -7.82
CA LEU A 48 7.30 3.02 -7.88
C LEU A 48 6.61 3.61 -9.11
N LYS A 49 7.22 4.59 -9.76
CA LYS A 49 6.58 5.32 -10.87
C LYS A 49 6.07 4.41 -11.99
N PRO A 50 6.82 3.43 -12.50
CA PRO A 50 6.31 2.55 -13.57
C PRO A 50 5.03 1.81 -13.17
N PHE A 51 4.93 1.33 -11.94
CA PHE A 51 3.75 0.61 -11.43
C PHE A 51 2.54 1.53 -11.30
N ILE A 52 2.76 2.76 -10.83
CA ILE A 52 1.71 3.78 -10.73
C ILE A 52 1.20 4.13 -12.13
N GLU A 53 2.09 4.33 -13.10
CA GLU A 53 1.73 4.61 -14.49
C GLU A 53 0.98 3.46 -15.17
N GLN A 54 1.26 2.23 -14.80
CA GLN A 54 0.52 1.05 -15.24
C GLN A 54 -0.89 0.95 -14.60
N GLY A 55 -1.17 1.73 -13.56
CA GLY A 55 -2.43 1.69 -12.83
C GLY A 55 -2.49 0.65 -11.71
N CYS A 56 -1.35 0.14 -11.27
CA CYS A 56 -1.29 -0.74 -10.10
C CYS A 56 -1.80 -0.03 -8.85
N LEU A 57 -2.49 -0.77 -8.00
CA LEU A 57 -2.97 -0.30 -6.71
C LEU A 57 -1.84 -0.38 -5.67
N LEU A 58 -1.92 0.46 -4.63
CA LEU A 58 -0.95 0.45 -3.53
C LEU A 58 -1.64 0.21 -2.19
N GLN A 59 -1.21 -0.80 -1.46
CA GLN A 59 -1.57 -1.03 -0.07
C GLN A 59 -0.44 -0.55 0.84
N VAL A 60 -0.74 0.38 1.72
CA VAL A 60 0.22 0.92 2.69
C VAL A 60 -0.12 0.39 4.09
N THR A 61 0.92 0.10 4.89
CA THR A 61 0.73 -0.38 6.25
C THR A 61 0.41 0.78 7.19
N ALA A 62 -0.66 0.64 7.97
CA ALA A 62 -1.09 1.66 8.93
C ALA A 62 0.01 2.02 9.93
N SER A 63 0.74 1.02 10.44
CA SER A 63 1.86 1.25 11.36
C SER A 63 3.02 2.03 10.71
N SER A 64 3.21 1.92 9.39
CA SER A 64 4.20 2.75 8.68
C SER A 64 3.83 4.23 8.73
N VAL A 65 2.55 4.55 8.56
CA VAL A 65 2.04 5.93 8.66
C VAL A 65 2.27 6.50 10.07
N ALA A 66 2.11 5.68 11.09
CA ALA A 66 2.34 6.05 12.50
C ALA A 66 3.82 6.05 12.92
N GLY A 67 4.73 5.55 12.08
CA GLY A 67 6.16 5.53 12.37
C GLY A 67 6.70 4.20 12.91
N GLY A 68 5.88 3.16 13.02
CA GLY A 68 6.25 1.86 13.59
C GLY A 68 7.29 1.07 12.79
N PHE A 69 7.50 1.41 11.53
CA PHE A 69 8.51 0.80 10.64
C PHE A 69 9.68 1.74 10.32
N GLY A 70 9.85 2.78 11.12
CA GLY A 70 10.97 3.70 11.01
C GLY A 70 10.68 4.95 10.17
N PRO A 71 11.59 5.94 10.21
CA PRO A 71 11.36 7.24 9.59
C PRO A 71 11.33 7.19 8.05
N ALA A 72 12.10 6.31 7.43
CA ALA A 72 12.12 6.19 5.97
C ALA A 72 10.78 5.67 5.43
N ALA A 73 10.24 4.59 6.00
CA ALA A 73 8.93 4.06 5.63
C ALA A 73 7.82 5.08 5.89
N ARG A 74 7.87 5.79 7.03
CA ARG A 74 6.91 6.83 7.38
C ARG A 74 6.91 7.96 6.35
N ALA A 75 8.09 8.45 5.97
CA ALA A 75 8.20 9.54 4.98
C ALA A 75 7.58 9.14 3.64
N ILE A 76 7.85 7.94 3.14
CA ILE A 76 7.28 7.45 1.89
C ILE A 76 5.77 7.27 2.01
N ALA A 77 5.28 6.68 3.11
CA ALA A 77 3.85 6.50 3.35
C ALA A 77 3.12 7.86 3.34
N HIS A 78 3.68 8.86 4.00
CA HIS A 78 3.12 10.22 4.02
C HIS A 78 3.10 10.87 2.64
N ASP A 79 4.17 10.72 1.85
CA ASP A 79 4.22 11.26 0.49
C ASP A 79 3.20 10.60 -0.42
N LEU A 80 3.05 9.28 -0.35
CA LEU A 80 2.04 8.54 -1.11
C LEU A 80 0.61 8.97 -0.74
N LEU A 81 0.34 9.17 0.54
CA LEU A 81 -0.95 9.68 1.01
C LEU A 81 -1.24 11.08 0.46
N LYS A 82 -0.28 11.99 0.57
CA LYS A 82 -0.43 13.38 0.09
C LYS A 82 -0.66 13.45 -1.43
N GLN A 83 -0.07 12.53 -2.19
CA GLN A 83 -0.25 12.44 -3.64
C GLN A 83 -1.56 11.74 -4.05
N GLY A 84 -2.32 11.18 -3.09
CA GLY A 84 -3.55 10.44 -3.39
C GLY A 84 -3.30 9.08 -4.06
N LEU A 85 -2.12 8.49 -3.85
CA LEU A 85 -1.70 7.25 -4.49
C LEU A 85 -1.99 5.99 -3.67
N VAL A 86 -2.37 6.14 -2.40
CA VAL A 86 -2.70 5.01 -1.53
C VAL A 86 -4.12 4.52 -1.84
N THR A 87 -4.26 3.25 -2.15
CA THR A 87 -5.56 2.63 -2.41
C THR A 87 -6.23 2.18 -1.12
N ILE A 88 -5.49 1.49 -0.26
CA ILE A 88 -5.97 1.04 1.06
C ILE A 88 -4.88 1.18 2.12
N LEU A 89 -5.30 1.39 3.36
CA LEU A 89 -4.50 1.18 4.56
C LEU A 89 -4.88 -0.16 5.18
N ALA A 90 -3.89 -0.97 5.49
CA ALA A 90 -4.07 -2.27 6.13
C ALA A 90 -3.13 -2.44 7.32
N THR A 91 -3.44 -3.36 8.22
CA THR A 91 -2.60 -3.63 9.39
C THR A 91 -1.36 -4.43 9.06
N ASP A 92 -1.46 -5.31 8.07
CA ASP A 92 -0.45 -6.35 7.81
C ASP A 92 -0.13 -7.15 9.09
N ALA A 93 -1.20 -7.47 9.84
CA ALA A 93 -1.08 -8.14 11.14
C ALA A 93 -0.56 -9.57 11.01
N HIS A 94 0.33 -9.95 11.91
CA HIS A 94 0.94 -11.29 11.93
C HIS A 94 0.76 -12.00 13.27
N ASN A 95 0.52 -11.26 14.35
CA ASN A 95 0.33 -11.78 15.70
C ASN A 95 -0.36 -10.70 16.56
N ILE A 96 -0.73 -11.06 17.77
CA ILE A 96 -1.46 -10.17 18.69
C ILE A 96 -0.52 -9.31 19.56
N ASP A 97 0.74 -9.67 19.69
CA ASP A 97 1.66 -9.02 20.62
C ASP A 97 2.53 -7.96 19.93
N TYR A 98 3.15 -8.31 18.81
CA TYR A 98 4.16 -7.45 18.14
C TYR A 98 3.65 -6.78 16.88
N ARG A 99 2.72 -7.42 16.17
CA ARG A 99 2.10 -6.89 14.94
C ARG A 99 0.60 -7.13 14.97
N PRO A 100 -0.11 -6.46 15.92
CA PRO A 100 -1.55 -6.66 16.11
C PRO A 100 -2.38 -6.03 15.00
N PRO A 101 -3.65 -6.45 14.84
CA PRO A 101 -4.56 -5.89 13.85
C PRO A 101 -5.14 -4.54 14.32
N VAL A 102 -4.27 -3.54 14.49
CA VAL A 102 -4.65 -2.19 14.95
C VAL A 102 -4.44 -1.17 13.83
N LEU A 103 -5.52 -0.48 13.46
CA LEU A 103 -5.52 0.57 12.44
C LEU A 103 -5.48 1.99 13.03
N THR A 104 -5.84 2.16 14.31
CA THR A 104 -6.21 3.45 14.89
C THR A 104 -5.14 4.53 14.72
N ASP A 105 -3.91 4.24 15.12
CA ASP A 105 -2.84 5.26 15.09
C ASP A 105 -2.50 5.68 13.66
N GLY A 106 -2.38 4.72 12.75
CA GLY A 106 -2.13 4.99 11.34
C GLY A 106 -3.26 5.77 10.69
N LEU A 107 -4.51 5.41 11.01
CA LEU A 107 -5.69 6.10 10.51
C LEU A 107 -5.74 7.56 10.99
N GLN A 108 -5.46 7.81 12.26
CA GLN A 108 -5.41 9.16 12.82
C GLN A 108 -4.35 10.02 12.14
N GLN A 109 -3.15 9.48 11.93
CA GLN A 109 -2.08 10.19 11.23
C GLN A 109 -2.44 10.44 9.76
N ALA A 110 -3.04 9.49 9.09
CA ALA A 110 -3.53 9.69 7.72
C ALA A 110 -4.58 10.79 7.65
N ALA A 111 -5.53 10.82 8.60
CA ALA A 111 -6.57 11.83 8.67
C ALA A 111 -6.01 13.26 8.82
N LEU A 112 -4.91 13.43 9.57
CA LEU A 112 -4.22 14.72 9.67
C LEU A 112 -3.62 15.17 8.33
N LEU A 113 -3.27 14.25 7.43
CA LEU A 113 -2.68 14.58 6.13
C LEU A 113 -3.71 14.79 5.03
N ILE A 114 -4.75 13.96 4.99
CA ILE A 114 -5.70 13.91 3.86
C ILE A 114 -7.15 14.15 4.25
N GLY A 115 -7.44 14.38 5.52
CA GLY A 115 -8.78 14.58 6.07
C GLY A 115 -9.47 13.28 6.49
N ASP A 116 -10.46 13.39 7.38
CA ASP A 116 -11.14 12.25 7.99
C ASP A 116 -11.86 11.38 6.96
N ALA A 117 -12.62 11.98 6.05
CA ALA A 117 -13.42 11.26 5.08
C ALA A 117 -12.55 10.44 4.11
N GLN A 118 -11.47 11.03 3.60
CA GLN A 118 -10.54 10.31 2.71
C GLN A 118 -9.79 9.20 3.44
N ALA A 119 -9.33 9.45 4.66
CA ALA A 119 -8.64 8.45 5.47
C ALA A 119 -9.56 7.27 5.80
N GLU A 120 -10.82 7.54 6.18
CA GLU A 120 -11.80 6.49 6.46
C GLU A 120 -12.10 5.64 5.21
N ALA A 121 -12.18 6.25 4.05
CA ALA A 121 -12.39 5.53 2.79
C ALA A 121 -11.31 4.47 2.53
N LEU A 122 -10.05 4.74 2.91
CA LEU A 122 -8.93 3.81 2.73
C LEU A 122 -9.02 2.54 3.59
N VAL A 123 -9.81 2.57 4.67
CA VAL A 123 -9.94 1.43 5.60
C VAL A 123 -11.33 0.80 5.60
N ARG A 124 -12.32 1.42 4.95
CA ARG A 124 -13.71 0.91 4.92
C ARG A 124 -14.27 0.75 3.53
N GLN A 125 -14.55 1.84 2.82
CA GLN A 125 -15.26 1.79 1.54
C GLN A 125 -14.43 1.12 0.45
N THR A 126 -13.19 1.54 0.27
CA THR A 126 -12.33 1.02 -0.79
C THR A 126 -12.00 -0.47 -0.59
N PRO A 127 -11.56 -0.93 0.61
CA PRO A 127 -11.36 -2.36 0.84
C PRO A 127 -12.63 -3.19 0.62
N TRP A 128 -13.79 -2.67 1.04
CA TRP A 128 -15.06 -3.36 0.85
C TRP A 128 -15.42 -3.50 -0.64
N GLN A 129 -15.26 -2.43 -1.42
CA GLN A 129 -15.51 -2.46 -2.85
C GLN A 129 -14.61 -3.48 -3.58
N ILE A 130 -13.34 -3.57 -3.18
CA ILE A 130 -12.41 -4.55 -3.72
C ILE A 130 -12.85 -5.97 -3.33
N ALA A 131 -13.10 -6.21 -2.04
CA ALA A 131 -13.44 -7.53 -1.52
C ALA A 131 -14.75 -8.07 -2.12
N ARG A 132 -15.81 -7.27 -2.16
CA ARG A 132 -17.09 -7.70 -2.71
C ARG A 132 -17.02 -8.13 -4.17
N GLY A 133 -16.14 -7.54 -4.95
CA GLY A 133 -15.90 -7.91 -6.35
C GLY A 133 -15.34 -9.32 -6.54
N HIS A 134 -14.78 -9.91 -5.48
CA HIS A 134 -14.26 -11.27 -5.48
C HIS A 134 -15.27 -12.31 -5.00
N PHE A 135 -16.28 -11.89 -4.26
CA PHE A 135 -17.26 -12.78 -3.60
C PHE A 135 -18.64 -12.75 -4.25
N GLN A 136 -18.78 -12.09 -5.39
CA GLN A 136 -20.01 -12.07 -6.18
C GLN A 136 -20.03 -13.19 -7.21
#